data_fb724232825f25b86b4bafb43247135a
#
_entry.id   fb724232825f25b86b4bafb43247135a
#
_cell.length_a   1.000
_cell.length_b   1.000
_cell.length_c   1.000
_cell.angle_alpha   90.00
_cell.angle_beta   90.00
_cell.angle_gamma   90.00
#
_symmetry.space_group_name_H-M   'P 1'
#
loop_
_entity.id
_entity.type
_entity.pdbx_description
1 polymer ?
#
loop_
_entity_poly.entity_id
_entity_poly.type
_entity_poly.pdbx_seq_one_letter_code
_entity_poly.pdbx_strand_id
1 'polypeptide(L)'
;IGMTNMPEAKLAREAEIRYATVAMVTDYDCWHNKHGEVDVEQIIETLNKNSKNAKSLVKNIINVLPKYINKEKDPTENILDKSIITQKKNWNKKTKKKLDVILKRYLEKN
;
A
#
# COMPACT_ATOMS: atom_id res chain seq x y z
N ILE A 1 7.61 13.96 -4.09
CA ILE A 1 6.13 13.92 -3.90
C ILE A 1 5.60 12.66 -4.58
N GLY A 2 4.77 11.86 -3.88
CA GLY A 2 4.13 10.67 -4.42
C GLY A 2 2.63 10.90 -4.64
N MET A 3 2.18 11.01 -5.89
CA MET A 3 0.79 11.34 -6.21
C MET A 3 -0.19 10.17 -6.03
N THR A 4 0.25 8.92 -6.20
CA THR A 4 -0.62 7.74 -6.18
C THR A 4 -0.72 7.06 -4.82
N ASN A 5 0.16 7.39 -3.88
CA ASN A 5 0.27 6.72 -2.59
C ASN A 5 -1.01 6.79 -1.74
N MET A 6 -1.66 7.95 -1.66
CA MET A 6 -2.87 8.11 -0.82
C MET A 6 -4.09 7.35 -1.34
N PRO A 7 -4.43 7.33 -2.63
CA PRO A 7 -5.49 6.45 -3.13
C PRO A 7 -5.22 4.98 -2.83
N GLU A 8 -4.00 4.50 -3.08
CA GLU A 8 -3.62 3.11 -2.84
C GLU A 8 -3.66 2.73 -1.37
N ALA A 9 -3.12 3.57 -0.48
CA ALA A 9 -3.13 3.35 0.96
C ALA A 9 -4.55 3.27 1.54
N LYS A 10 -5.46 4.13 1.05
CA LYS A 10 -6.88 4.11 1.46
C LYS A 10 -7.58 2.84 0.99
N LEU A 11 -7.39 2.45 -0.27
CA LEU A 11 -7.99 1.24 -0.83
C LEU A 11 -7.45 -0.03 -0.16
N ALA A 12 -6.15 -0.08 0.14
CA ALA A 12 -5.57 -1.18 0.89
C ALA A 12 -6.18 -1.28 2.29
N ARG A 13 -6.39 -0.15 2.97
CA ARG A 13 -7.03 -0.10 4.28
C ARG A 13 -8.50 -0.56 4.24
N GLU A 14 -9.26 -0.15 3.21
CA GLU A 14 -10.62 -0.65 2.99
C GLU A 14 -10.67 -2.16 2.73
N ALA A 15 -9.66 -2.70 2.09
CA ALA A 15 -9.53 -4.12 1.82
C ALA A 15 -8.90 -4.92 2.99
N GLU A 16 -8.59 -4.27 4.13
CA GLU A 16 -7.89 -4.87 5.27
C GLU A 16 -6.53 -5.49 4.88
N ILE A 17 -5.84 -4.84 3.92
CA ILE A 17 -4.52 -5.26 3.43
C ILE A 17 -3.44 -4.42 4.10
N ARG A 18 -2.40 -5.08 4.59
CA ARG A 18 -1.18 -4.40 5.06
C ARG A 18 -0.52 -3.68 3.89
N TYR A 19 -0.19 -2.42 4.10
CA TYR A 19 0.37 -1.57 3.08
C TYR A 19 1.60 -0.83 3.60
N ALA A 20 2.65 -0.87 2.81
CA ALA A 20 3.85 -0.08 3.03
C ALA A 20 4.38 0.45 1.71
N THR A 21 4.90 1.67 1.72
CA THR A 21 5.43 2.31 0.53
C THR A 21 6.94 2.30 0.56
N VAL A 22 7.56 1.94 -0.56
CA VAL A 22 8.97 2.12 -0.81
C VAL A 22 9.14 3.21 -1.87
N ALA A 23 9.66 4.37 -1.45
CA ALA A 23 9.89 5.49 -2.34
C ALA A 23 11.23 5.33 -3.07
N MET A 24 11.20 5.35 -4.39
CA MET A 24 12.38 5.41 -5.24
C MET A 24 12.71 6.87 -5.55
N VAL A 25 13.45 7.50 -4.63
CA VAL A 25 13.82 8.93 -4.74
C VAL A 25 14.85 9.10 -5.86
N THR A 26 14.65 10.09 -6.71
CA THR A 26 15.50 10.38 -7.88
C THR A 26 16.44 11.53 -7.64
N ASP A 27 16.01 12.54 -6.89
CA ASP A 27 16.74 13.78 -6.68
C ASP A 27 16.33 14.46 -5.37
N TYR A 28 17.02 15.50 -5.01
CA TYR A 28 16.76 16.34 -3.84
C TYR A 28 16.01 17.63 -4.19
N ASP A 29 15.56 17.78 -5.44
CA ASP A 29 14.99 19.02 -5.95
C ASP A 29 15.98 20.21 -5.82
N CYS A 30 15.51 21.44 -5.80
CA CYS A 30 16.34 22.66 -5.80
C CYS A 30 16.87 23.08 -4.41
N TRP A 31 16.51 22.39 -3.32
CA TRP A 31 16.85 22.83 -1.97
C TRP A 31 18.22 22.35 -1.45
N HIS A 32 18.86 21.42 -2.14
CA HIS A 32 20.10 20.82 -1.66
C HIS A 32 21.34 21.57 -2.17
N ASN A 33 22.01 22.31 -1.30
CA ASN A 33 23.12 23.20 -1.64
C ASN A 33 24.40 22.52 -2.21
N LYS A 34 24.52 21.19 -2.10
CA LYS A 34 25.69 20.43 -2.58
C LYS A 34 25.50 19.79 -3.95
N HIS A 35 24.29 19.75 -4.45
CA HIS A 35 23.98 19.26 -5.79
C HIS A 35 23.55 20.44 -6.64
N GLY A 36 24.23 20.67 -7.78
CA GLY A 36 23.85 21.68 -8.77
C GLY A 36 22.47 21.41 -9.38
N GLU A 37 22.18 22.07 -10.48
CA GLU A 37 20.94 21.84 -11.22
C GLU A 37 20.78 20.36 -11.56
N VAL A 38 19.55 19.85 -11.42
CA VAL A 38 19.23 18.43 -11.66
C VAL A 38 19.42 18.13 -13.15
N ASP A 39 20.39 17.29 -13.47
CA ASP A 39 20.65 16.83 -14.82
C ASP A 39 19.86 15.57 -15.15
N VAL A 40 19.35 15.49 -16.39
CA VAL A 40 18.56 14.36 -16.89
C VAL A 40 19.37 13.05 -16.86
N GLU A 41 20.68 13.11 -17.13
CA GLU A 41 21.54 11.93 -17.08
C GLU A 41 21.64 11.35 -15.66
N GLN A 42 21.78 12.18 -14.65
CA GLN A 42 21.81 11.79 -13.24
C GLN A 42 20.47 11.15 -12.81
N ILE A 43 19.35 11.70 -13.28
CA ILE A 43 18.02 11.12 -13.03
C ILE A 43 17.92 9.71 -13.61
N ILE A 44 18.34 9.52 -14.85
CA ILE A 44 18.30 8.21 -15.53
C ILE A 44 19.21 7.21 -14.82
N GLU A 45 20.41 7.60 -14.44
CA GLU A 45 21.31 6.74 -13.67
C GLU A 45 20.70 6.33 -12.34
N THR A 46 20.14 7.29 -11.60
CA THR A 46 19.47 7.05 -10.32
C THR A 46 18.26 6.12 -10.48
N LEU A 47 17.44 6.32 -11.51
CA LEU A 47 16.31 5.43 -11.83
C LEU A 47 16.77 3.99 -12.11
N ASN A 48 17.84 3.82 -12.86
CA ASN A 48 18.41 2.50 -13.17
C ASN A 48 18.92 1.81 -11.90
N LYS A 49 19.61 2.54 -11.02
CA LYS A 49 20.07 2.06 -9.72
C LYS A 49 18.91 1.68 -8.82
N ASN A 50 17.88 2.55 -8.72
CA ASN A 50 16.67 2.30 -7.95
C ASN A 50 15.92 1.07 -8.45
N SER A 51 15.81 0.87 -9.75
CA SER A 51 15.19 -0.32 -10.34
C SER A 51 15.90 -1.61 -9.94
N LYS A 52 17.24 -1.62 -9.97
CA LYS A 52 18.04 -2.77 -9.51
C LYS A 52 17.84 -3.03 -8.03
N ASN A 53 17.87 -1.97 -7.21
CA ASN A 53 17.65 -2.06 -5.76
C ASN A 53 16.24 -2.57 -5.43
N ALA A 54 15.20 -2.08 -6.13
CA ALA A 54 13.84 -2.52 -5.95
C ALA A 54 13.67 -4.02 -6.25
N LYS A 55 14.26 -4.51 -7.33
CA LYS A 55 14.25 -5.95 -7.67
C LYS A 55 14.91 -6.79 -6.57
N SER A 56 16.04 -6.34 -6.03
CA SER A 56 16.73 -7.01 -4.92
C SER A 56 15.89 -6.99 -3.65
N LEU A 57 15.29 -5.84 -3.33
CA LEU A 57 14.41 -5.67 -2.17
C LEU A 57 13.22 -6.64 -2.23
N VAL A 58 12.52 -6.71 -3.38
CA VAL A 58 11.39 -7.62 -3.55
C VAL A 58 11.80 -9.08 -3.34
N LYS A 59 12.93 -9.52 -3.91
CA LYS A 59 13.45 -10.88 -3.69
C LYS A 59 13.71 -11.16 -2.21
N ASN A 60 14.33 -10.21 -1.51
CA ASN A 60 14.63 -10.35 -0.09
C ASN A 60 13.36 -10.36 0.76
N ILE A 61 12.39 -9.49 0.48
CA ILE A 61 11.11 -9.43 1.19
C ILE A 61 10.36 -10.75 1.05
N ILE A 62 10.24 -11.32 -0.15
CA ILE A 62 9.55 -12.60 -0.37
C ILE A 62 10.14 -13.71 0.51
N ASN A 63 11.45 -13.73 0.69
CA ASN A 63 12.12 -14.76 1.49
C ASN A 63 11.97 -14.55 3.00
N VAL A 64 11.85 -13.30 3.43
CA VAL A 64 11.89 -12.92 4.85
C VAL A 64 10.50 -12.71 5.43
N LEU A 65 9.60 -12.09 4.66
CA LEU A 65 8.28 -11.66 5.10
C LEU A 65 7.42 -12.77 5.75
N PRO A 66 7.39 -14.02 5.24
CA PRO A 66 6.62 -15.09 5.86
C PRO A 66 7.01 -15.39 7.31
N LYS A 67 8.27 -15.09 7.70
CA LYS A 67 8.75 -15.29 9.06
C LYS A 67 8.23 -14.26 10.05
N TYR A 68 7.78 -13.10 9.56
CA TYR A 68 7.34 -11.97 10.37
C TYR A 68 5.83 -11.76 10.36
N ILE A 69 5.16 -12.01 9.25
CA ILE A 69 3.70 -11.79 9.10
C ILE A 69 2.89 -12.51 10.19
N ASN A 70 3.31 -13.70 10.60
CA ASN A 70 2.57 -14.53 11.55
C ASN A 70 2.92 -14.25 13.03
N LYS A 71 3.85 -13.36 13.31
CA LYS A 71 4.33 -13.10 14.67
C LYS A 71 3.68 -11.89 15.34
N GLU A 72 3.17 -10.97 14.57
CA GLU A 72 2.59 -9.75 15.07
C GLU A 72 1.10 -9.68 14.74
N LYS A 73 0.33 -9.20 15.71
CA LYS A 73 -1.09 -8.90 15.49
C LYS A 73 -1.23 -7.91 14.34
N ASP A 74 -2.03 -8.24 13.35
CA ASP A 74 -2.26 -7.39 12.21
C ASP A 74 -3.07 -6.14 12.64
N PRO A 75 -2.50 -4.94 12.55
CA PRO A 75 -3.21 -3.71 12.93
C PRO A 75 -4.35 -3.37 11.95
N THR A 76 -4.37 -3.98 10.76
CA THR A 76 -5.43 -3.77 9.76
C THR A 76 -6.54 -4.80 9.88
N GLU A 77 -6.31 -5.88 10.61
CA GLU A 77 -7.30 -6.92 10.83
C GLU A 77 -8.53 -6.37 11.58
N ASN A 78 -9.70 -6.64 11.06
CA ASN A 78 -10.97 -6.20 11.63
C ASN A 78 -11.19 -4.67 11.68
N ILE A 79 -10.48 -3.90 10.87
CA ILE A 79 -10.58 -2.44 10.90
C ILE A 79 -11.97 -1.95 10.47
N LEU A 80 -12.65 -2.70 9.61
CA LEU A 80 -13.99 -2.40 9.14
C LEU A 80 -15.08 -2.73 10.17
N ASP A 81 -14.79 -3.48 11.22
CA ASP A 81 -15.80 -3.88 12.24
C ASP A 81 -16.51 -2.66 12.84
N LYS A 82 -15.78 -1.56 13.00
CA LYS A 82 -16.29 -0.29 13.55
C LYS A 82 -16.62 0.75 12.47
N SER A 83 -16.30 0.47 11.22
CA SER A 83 -16.45 1.43 10.11
C SER A 83 -17.77 1.24 9.36
N ILE A 84 -18.37 0.06 9.42
CA ILE A 84 -19.64 -0.26 8.75
C ILE A 84 -20.79 0.07 9.70
N ILE A 85 -21.34 1.27 9.57
CA ILE A 85 -22.40 1.80 10.44
C ILE A 85 -23.78 1.34 9.96
N THR A 86 -23.96 1.16 8.66
CA THR A 86 -25.24 0.79 8.08
C THR A 86 -25.67 -0.62 8.52
N GLN A 87 -26.87 -0.72 9.09
CA GLN A 87 -27.45 -1.99 9.50
C GLN A 87 -27.59 -2.95 8.32
N LYS A 88 -27.26 -4.24 8.49
CA LYS A 88 -27.29 -5.27 7.43
C LYS A 88 -28.62 -5.34 6.68
N LYS A 89 -29.76 -5.15 7.37
CA LYS A 89 -31.11 -5.16 6.77
C LYS A 89 -31.31 -4.08 5.70
N ASN A 90 -30.55 -2.98 5.80
CA ASN A 90 -30.66 -1.83 4.89
C ASN A 90 -29.65 -1.91 3.73
N TRP A 91 -28.87 -2.99 3.64
CA TRP A 91 -27.87 -3.11 2.58
C TRP A 91 -28.52 -3.42 1.24
N ASN A 92 -28.19 -2.63 0.23
CA ASN A 92 -28.66 -2.85 -1.13
C ASN A 92 -28.05 -4.14 -1.70
N LYS A 93 -28.89 -5.05 -2.23
CA LYS A 93 -28.46 -6.34 -2.79
C LYS A 93 -27.40 -6.19 -3.90
N LYS A 94 -27.55 -5.19 -4.80
CA LYS A 94 -26.61 -4.93 -5.89
C LYS A 94 -25.24 -4.49 -5.36
N THR A 95 -25.25 -3.57 -4.39
CA THR A 95 -24.03 -3.07 -3.75
C THR A 95 -23.33 -4.19 -2.96
N LYS A 96 -24.10 -5.00 -2.21
CA LYS A 96 -23.60 -6.17 -1.50
C LYS A 96 -22.86 -7.13 -2.42
N LYS A 97 -23.46 -7.47 -3.58
CA LYS A 97 -22.82 -8.34 -4.58
C LYS A 97 -21.55 -7.71 -5.16
N LYS A 98 -21.55 -6.40 -5.40
CA LYS A 98 -20.38 -5.68 -5.93
C LYS A 98 -19.20 -5.66 -4.95
N LEU A 99 -19.48 -5.57 -3.66
CA LEU A 99 -18.49 -5.50 -2.59
C LEU A 99 -18.23 -6.84 -1.90
N ASP A 100 -18.70 -7.93 -2.46
CA ASP A 100 -18.66 -9.27 -1.85
C ASP A 100 -17.24 -9.65 -1.43
N VAL A 101 -16.25 -9.44 -2.28
CA VAL A 101 -14.84 -9.76 -2.01
C VAL A 101 -14.32 -9.04 -0.75
N ILE A 102 -14.69 -7.76 -0.56
CA ILE A 102 -14.24 -6.95 0.58
C ILE A 102 -15.06 -7.30 1.84
N LEU A 103 -16.36 -7.52 1.67
CA LEU A 103 -17.30 -7.70 2.77
C LEU A 103 -17.51 -9.17 3.17
N LYS A 104 -16.88 -10.14 2.51
CA LYS A 104 -17.13 -11.57 2.72
C LYS A 104 -17.17 -11.95 4.20
N ARG A 105 -16.17 -11.58 4.96
CA ARG A 105 -16.07 -11.84 6.41
C ARG A 105 -17.24 -11.25 7.21
N TYR A 106 -17.74 -10.09 6.79
CA TYR A 106 -18.89 -9.41 7.43
C TYR A 106 -20.23 -9.97 7.01
N LEU A 107 -20.30 -10.59 5.83
CA LEU A 107 -21.50 -11.24 5.33
C LEU A 107 -21.74 -12.59 6.01
N GLU A 108 -20.65 -13.30 6.33
CA GLU A 108 -20.67 -14.63 6.96
C GLU A 108 -20.84 -14.55 8.49
N LYS A 109 -20.53 -13.40 9.12
CA LYS A 109 -20.86 -13.17 10.54
C LYS A 109 -22.36 -12.94 10.70
N ASN A 110 -23.09 -13.93 11.20
CA ASN A 110 -24.50 -13.83 11.62
C ASN A 110 -24.67 -12.88 12.80
#